data_e3c07f0b025d2612fbd4c1b47061503f
#
_entry.id   e3c07f0b025d2612fbd4c1b47061503f
#
_cell.length_a   1.000
_cell.length_b   1.000
_cell.length_c   1.000
_cell.angle_alpha   90.00
_cell.angle_beta   90.00
_cell.angle_gamma   90.00
#
_symmetry.space_group_name_H-M   'P 1'
#
loop_
_entity.id
_entity.type
_entity.pdbx_description
1 polymer ?
#
loop_
_entity_poly.entity_id
_entity_poly.type
_entity_poly.pdbx_seq_one_letter_code
_entity_poly.pdbx_strand_id
1 'polypeptide(L)'
;IEVTDSLGMVLQLVSKEESKWELYGTETKVILEKVCPFDIHLFEGYALIVTSTYFGSYMKDVSQRLIRTKVDPNAENTIIMKDYFYKGYDLKVKFTTNDLLNPLIEMEDQPFASTMEAFDTIYGDWEVWAYQSGYYLSYYSSCERFIFQYMTLHVPGMPAGKDEVGTYINVVKWVSDDEAQILIEEGVNNSLK
;
A
#
# COMPACT_ATOMS: atom_id res chain seq x y z
N ILE A 1 -10.21 -4.76 10.43
CA ILE A 1 -10.34 -3.88 11.62
C ILE A 1 -11.00 -4.70 12.70
N GLU A 2 -10.24 -5.00 13.74
CA GLU A 2 -10.78 -5.72 14.88
C GLU A 2 -11.32 -4.69 15.88
N VAL A 3 -12.63 -4.60 15.99
CA VAL A 3 -13.27 -3.76 17.01
C VAL A 3 -13.05 -4.43 18.37
N THR A 4 -12.18 -3.84 19.17
CA THR A 4 -11.80 -4.41 20.47
C THR A 4 -12.65 -3.93 21.61
N ASP A 5 -13.30 -2.77 21.48
CA ASP A 5 -14.16 -2.22 22.53
C ASP A 5 -15.13 -1.17 21.98
N SER A 6 -16.21 -0.90 22.72
CA SER A 6 -17.16 0.17 22.41
C SER A 6 -17.60 0.89 23.67
N LEU A 7 -17.58 2.22 23.66
CA LEU A 7 -18.03 3.07 24.75
C LEU A 7 -19.29 3.84 24.33
N GLY A 8 -20.37 3.64 25.06
CA GLY A 8 -21.57 4.48 24.95
C GLY A 8 -21.43 5.71 25.83
N MET A 9 -21.62 6.91 25.29
CA MET A 9 -21.64 8.16 26.04
C MET A 9 -22.96 8.87 25.82
N VAL A 10 -23.55 9.33 26.92
CA VAL A 10 -24.72 10.23 26.90
C VAL A 10 -24.30 11.55 27.53
N LEU A 11 -24.45 12.64 26.79
CA LEU A 11 -24.23 13.98 27.31
C LEU A 11 -25.49 14.42 28.05
N GLN A 12 -25.34 14.72 29.35
CA GLN A 12 -26.40 15.28 30.18
C GLN A 12 -26.02 16.72 30.55
N LEU A 13 -26.91 17.64 30.23
CA LEU A 13 -26.84 19.03 30.69
C LEU A 13 -27.86 19.22 31.77
N VAL A 14 -27.40 19.58 32.97
CA VAL A 14 -28.24 19.85 34.13
C VAL A 14 -28.10 21.32 34.49
N SER A 15 -29.25 21.99 34.73
CA SER A 15 -29.26 23.36 35.24
C SER A 15 -28.62 23.44 36.62
N LYS A 16 -27.76 24.42 36.88
CA LYS A 16 -27.17 24.68 38.20
C LYS A 16 -28.11 25.42 39.16
N GLU A 17 -29.19 25.95 38.64
CA GLU A 17 -30.21 26.62 39.43
C GLU A 17 -31.39 25.67 39.65
N GLU A 18 -32.25 25.93 40.65
CA GLU A 18 -33.44 25.12 40.97
C GLU A 18 -34.49 25.08 39.83
N SER A 19 -34.23 25.68 38.70
CA SER A 19 -35.05 25.58 37.50
C SER A 19 -34.82 24.24 36.81
N LYS A 20 -35.73 23.44 36.87
CA LYS A 20 -35.95 22.01 36.66
C LYS A 20 -35.92 21.56 35.19
N TRP A 21 -34.91 21.81 34.43
CA TRP A 21 -34.78 21.17 33.13
C TRP A 21 -33.51 20.33 33.05
N GLU A 22 -33.63 19.18 32.45
CA GLU A 22 -32.52 18.30 32.09
C GLU A 22 -32.59 18.05 30.58
N LEU A 23 -31.47 18.14 29.91
CA LEU A 23 -31.38 17.85 28.50
C LEU A 23 -30.45 16.65 28.29
N TYR A 24 -31.00 15.59 27.73
CA TYR A 24 -30.25 14.41 27.38
C TYR A 24 -29.91 14.46 25.88
N GLY A 25 -28.62 14.32 25.55
CA GLY A 25 -28.19 14.11 24.18
C GLY A 25 -28.55 12.70 23.69
N THR A 26 -28.47 12.50 22.41
CA THR A 26 -28.52 11.16 21.82
C THR A 26 -27.31 10.36 22.26
N GLU A 27 -27.49 9.06 22.52
CA GLU A 27 -26.39 8.15 22.80
C GLU A 27 -25.43 8.15 21.62
N THR A 28 -24.16 8.47 21.88
CA THR A 28 -23.09 8.39 20.89
C THR A 28 -22.26 7.15 21.17
N LYS A 29 -22.23 6.23 20.23
CA LYS A 29 -21.40 5.04 20.29
C LYS A 29 -20.01 5.37 19.76
N VAL A 30 -19.02 5.31 20.63
CA VAL A 30 -17.60 5.42 20.25
C VAL A 30 -17.06 4.00 20.07
N ILE A 31 -16.51 3.74 18.88
CA ILE A 31 -15.85 2.47 18.57
C ILE A 31 -14.36 2.70 18.76
N LEU A 32 -13.73 1.91 19.63
CA LEU A 32 -12.30 1.93 19.84
C LEU A 32 -11.65 0.95 18.86
N GLU A 33 -10.81 1.46 18.00
CA GLU A 33 -10.02 0.67 17.06
C GLU A 33 -8.65 0.35 17.66
N LYS A 34 -8.19 -0.89 17.46
CA LYS A 34 -6.85 -1.29 17.86
C LYS A 34 -5.83 -0.68 16.90
N VAL A 35 -4.99 0.20 17.43
CA VAL A 35 -3.83 0.72 16.70
C VAL A 35 -2.62 -0.15 17.03
N CYS A 36 -2.07 -0.83 16.03
CA CYS A 36 -0.81 -1.56 16.18
C CYS A 36 0.37 -0.59 16.06
N PRO A 37 1.36 -0.70 16.97
CA PRO A 37 2.56 0.11 16.86
C PRO A 37 3.27 -0.18 15.54
N PHE A 38 3.85 0.87 14.96
CA PHE A 38 4.68 0.73 13.78
C PHE A 38 6.04 0.14 14.15
N ASP A 39 6.44 -0.89 13.40
CA ASP A 39 7.79 -1.42 13.37
C ASP A 39 8.13 -1.75 11.92
N ILE A 40 9.16 -1.08 11.39
CA ILE A 40 9.58 -1.25 9.99
C ILE A 40 9.96 -2.70 9.66
N HIS A 41 10.47 -3.45 10.64
CA HIS A 41 10.88 -4.84 10.46
C HIS A 41 9.71 -5.81 10.24
N LEU A 42 8.47 -5.39 10.55
CA LEU A 42 7.27 -6.15 10.16
C LEU A 42 7.11 -6.26 8.64
N PHE A 43 7.77 -5.38 7.91
CA PHE A 43 7.70 -5.26 6.46
C PHE A 43 8.98 -5.75 5.77
N GLU A 44 9.75 -6.63 6.42
CA GLU A 44 10.87 -7.36 5.84
C GLU A 44 10.50 -8.81 5.53
N GLY A 45 11.18 -9.41 4.57
CA GLY A 45 11.01 -10.80 4.20
C GLY A 45 10.22 -10.99 2.91
N TYR A 46 9.36 -11.99 2.87
CA TYR A 46 8.52 -12.26 1.71
C TYR A 46 7.27 -11.40 1.71
N ALA A 47 6.93 -10.87 0.54
CA ALA A 47 5.67 -10.18 0.32
C ALA A 47 5.00 -10.66 -0.96
N LEU A 48 3.70 -10.93 -0.89
CA LEU A 48 2.85 -11.25 -2.01
C LEU A 48 2.23 -9.95 -2.55
N ILE A 49 2.49 -9.67 -3.82
CA ILE A 49 1.84 -8.59 -4.55
C ILE A 49 0.60 -9.16 -5.24
N VAL A 50 -0.53 -8.49 -5.08
CA VAL A 50 -1.77 -8.76 -5.84
C VAL A 50 -2.16 -7.47 -6.54
N THR A 51 -2.28 -7.53 -7.86
CA THR A 51 -2.65 -6.38 -8.69
C THR A 51 -4.11 -6.44 -9.10
N SER A 52 -4.70 -5.29 -9.40
CA SER A 52 -6.02 -5.25 -10.00
C SER A 52 -6.05 -5.96 -11.36
N THR A 53 -7.18 -6.57 -11.70
CA THR A 53 -7.36 -7.25 -13.00
C THR A 53 -7.17 -6.33 -14.19
N TYR A 54 -7.42 -5.04 -14.04
CA TYR A 54 -7.17 -4.03 -15.05
C TYR A 54 -5.68 -3.92 -15.40
N PHE A 55 -4.82 -3.94 -14.40
CA PHE A 55 -3.36 -3.93 -14.57
C PHE A 55 -2.88 -5.16 -15.35
N GLY A 56 -3.34 -6.34 -14.96
CA GLY A 56 -2.99 -7.61 -15.62
C GLY A 56 -3.47 -7.71 -17.08
N SER A 57 -4.44 -6.87 -17.49
CA SER A 57 -4.90 -6.82 -18.87
C SER A 57 -3.99 -6.03 -19.81
N TYR A 58 -3.20 -5.11 -19.27
CA TYR A 58 -2.34 -4.23 -20.06
C TYR A 58 -0.86 -4.55 -19.95
N MET A 59 -0.46 -5.18 -18.85
CA MET A 59 0.93 -5.58 -18.64
C MET A 59 1.08 -7.08 -18.73
N LYS A 60 2.17 -7.52 -19.33
CA LYS A 60 2.49 -8.94 -19.38
C LYS A 60 2.65 -9.50 -17.98
N ASP A 61 2.00 -10.60 -17.70
CA ASP A 61 2.31 -11.57 -16.65
C ASP A 61 2.00 -11.20 -15.20
N VAL A 62 1.11 -10.28 -14.84
CA VAL A 62 1.11 -9.91 -13.43
C VAL A 62 -0.27 -9.83 -12.79
N SER A 63 -0.79 -10.97 -12.32
CA SER A 63 -1.89 -10.96 -11.34
C SER A 63 -1.39 -11.13 -9.89
N GLN A 64 -0.39 -11.97 -9.68
CA GLN A 64 0.22 -12.24 -8.37
C GLN A 64 1.71 -12.47 -8.50
N ARG A 65 2.49 -11.94 -7.56
CA ARG A 65 3.94 -12.12 -7.54
C ARG A 65 4.47 -12.14 -6.12
N LEU A 66 5.35 -13.09 -5.84
CA LEU A 66 6.09 -13.14 -4.58
C LEU A 66 7.45 -12.44 -4.75
N ILE A 67 7.76 -11.51 -3.86
CA ILE A 67 8.99 -10.72 -3.86
C ILE A 67 9.71 -10.80 -2.52
N ARG A 68 10.95 -10.30 -2.48
CA ARG A 68 11.69 -10.04 -1.24
C ARG A 68 11.73 -8.55 -0.94
N THR A 69 11.57 -8.23 0.34
CA THR A 69 11.65 -6.86 0.85
C THR A 69 12.69 -6.76 1.94
N LYS A 70 13.29 -5.59 2.07
CA LYS A 70 14.25 -5.25 3.13
C LYS A 70 14.13 -3.79 3.51
N VAL A 71 14.52 -3.45 4.73
CA VAL A 71 14.67 -2.06 5.16
C VAL A 71 15.78 -1.38 4.35
N ASP A 72 15.55 -0.14 3.92
CA ASP A 72 16.58 0.68 3.29
C ASP A 72 17.52 1.23 4.37
N PRO A 73 18.81 0.83 4.39
CA PRO A 73 19.74 1.30 5.42
C PRO A 73 20.09 2.79 5.31
N ASN A 74 19.71 3.44 4.21
CA ASN A 74 20.02 4.83 3.92
C ASN A 74 18.84 5.79 4.06
N ALA A 75 17.64 5.27 4.29
CA ALA A 75 16.42 6.07 4.37
C ALA A 75 15.52 5.61 5.52
N GLU A 76 15.15 6.54 6.40
CA GLU A 76 14.31 6.27 7.55
C GLU A 76 12.91 5.80 7.11
N ASN A 77 12.36 4.81 7.83
CA ASN A 77 11.03 4.26 7.61
C ASN A 77 10.77 3.85 6.14
N THR A 78 11.80 3.38 5.44
CA THR A 78 11.72 3.04 4.02
C THR A 78 12.06 1.58 3.81
N ILE A 79 11.28 0.90 2.98
CA ILE A 79 11.58 -0.45 2.50
C ILE A 79 11.97 -0.42 1.03
N ILE A 80 12.78 -1.41 0.65
CA ILE A 80 13.12 -1.73 -0.74
C ILE A 80 12.42 -3.04 -1.09
N MET A 81 11.54 -3.01 -2.06
CA MET A 81 10.90 -4.16 -2.68
C MET A 81 11.74 -4.58 -3.88
N LYS A 82 12.42 -5.72 -3.77
CA LYS A 82 13.39 -6.18 -4.77
C LYS A 82 12.69 -6.74 -6.01
N ASP A 83 13.17 -6.30 -7.20
CA ASP A 83 12.65 -6.77 -8.48
C ASP A 83 11.11 -6.74 -8.51
N TYR A 84 10.51 -5.61 -8.17
CA TYR A 84 9.08 -5.47 -7.83
C TYR A 84 8.15 -6.14 -8.84
N PHE A 85 8.24 -5.79 -10.11
CA PHE A 85 7.57 -6.49 -11.21
C PHE A 85 8.56 -7.07 -12.22
N TYR A 86 9.67 -6.39 -12.44
CA TYR A 86 10.66 -6.77 -13.43
C TYR A 86 12.05 -6.79 -12.79
N LYS A 87 12.86 -7.73 -13.25
CA LYS A 87 14.21 -7.92 -12.74
C LYS A 87 15.07 -6.66 -12.96
N GLY A 88 15.70 -6.21 -11.88
CA GLY A 88 16.53 -5.00 -11.89
C GLY A 88 15.80 -3.72 -11.49
N TYR A 89 14.47 -3.76 -11.35
CA TYR A 89 13.67 -2.62 -10.93
C TYR A 89 13.19 -2.82 -9.49
N ASP A 90 13.92 -2.24 -8.56
CA ASP A 90 13.54 -2.20 -7.15
C ASP A 90 12.59 -1.03 -6.91
N LEU A 91 11.56 -1.23 -6.10
CA LEU A 91 10.65 -0.17 -5.71
C LEU A 91 10.88 0.22 -4.26
N LYS A 92 10.99 1.51 -3.98
CA LYS A 92 11.11 2.06 -2.63
C LYS A 92 9.79 2.68 -2.18
N VAL A 93 9.42 2.38 -0.94
CA VAL A 93 8.23 2.95 -0.31
C VAL A 93 8.58 3.38 1.10
N LYS A 94 8.18 4.61 1.45
CA LYS A 94 8.37 5.21 2.77
C LYS A 94 7.06 5.18 3.56
N PHE A 95 7.13 4.78 4.81
CA PHE A 95 6.00 4.80 5.74
C PHE A 95 5.95 6.13 6.51
N THR A 96 4.78 6.76 6.57
CA THR A 96 4.56 7.91 7.45
C THR A 96 4.17 7.42 8.84
N THR A 97 4.89 7.84 9.85
CA THR A 97 4.74 7.33 11.23
C THR A 97 4.28 8.37 12.23
N ASN A 98 4.07 9.59 11.79
CA ASN A 98 3.65 10.73 12.61
C ASN A 98 2.16 10.70 13.00
N ASP A 99 1.35 9.94 12.27
CA ASP A 99 -0.08 9.73 12.57
C ASP A 99 -0.45 8.26 12.32
N LEU A 100 -0.47 7.46 13.38
CA LEU A 100 -0.82 6.03 13.29
C LEU A 100 -2.32 5.76 13.10
N LEU A 101 -3.15 6.79 13.22
CA LEU A 101 -4.59 6.70 12.87
C LEU A 101 -4.80 6.87 11.36
N ASN A 102 -3.85 7.52 10.67
CA ASN A 102 -3.81 7.66 9.23
C ASN A 102 -2.47 7.12 8.69
N PRO A 103 -2.28 5.81 8.69
CA PRO A 103 -1.01 5.16 8.35
C PRO A 103 -0.78 5.20 6.84
N LEU A 104 -0.24 6.30 6.33
CA LEU A 104 0.00 6.50 4.90
C LEU A 104 1.39 6.01 4.48
N ILE A 105 1.53 5.77 3.19
CA ILE A 105 2.82 5.56 2.53
C ILE A 105 3.08 6.69 1.54
N GLU A 106 4.36 6.92 1.27
CA GLU A 106 4.86 7.84 0.25
C GLU A 106 5.76 7.09 -0.72
N MET A 107 5.65 7.41 -1.99
CA MET A 107 6.50 6.85 -3.02
C MET A 107 6.92 7.97 -3.97
N GLU A 108 8.21 8.21 -4.06
CA GLU A 108 8.79 9.12 -5.05
C GLU A 108 8.74 8.51 -6.44
N ASP A 109 8.85 9.37 -7.45
CA ASP A 109 8.97 8.95 -8.84
C ASP A 109 10.26 8.17 -9.05
N GLN A 110 10.15 6.95 -9.60
CA GLN A 110 11.27 6.02 -9.72
C GLN A 110 11.09 5.03 -10.86
N PRO A 111 12.19 4.49 -11.43
CA PRO A 111 12.15 3.49 -12.48
C PRO A 111 11.37 2.24 -12.05
N PHE A 112 10.55 1.71 -12.96
CA PHE A 112 9.66 0.57 -12.71
C PHE A 112 9.86 -0.59 -13.70
N ALA A 113 10.10 -0.29 -14.98
CA ALA A 113 10.25 -1.28 -16.06
C ALA A 113 10.81 -0.62 -17.31
N SER A 114 11.04 -1.41 -18.36
CA SER A 114 11.07 -0.90 -19.71
C SER A 114 9.72 -1.13 -20.41
N THR A 115 9.43 -0.34 -21.42
CA THR A 115 8.22 -0.53 -22.25
C THR A 115 8.22 -1.87 -22.95
N MET A 116 9.39 -2.39 -23.32
CA MET A 116 9.55 -3.71 -23.96
C MET A 116 9.19 -4.85 -22.98
N GLU A 117 9.54 -4.71 -21.72
CA GLU A 117 9.19 -5.69 -20.70
C GLU A 117 7.71 -5.62 -20.33
N ALA A 118 7.20 -4.40 -20.10
CA ALA A 118 5.86 -4.18 -19.60
C ALA A 118 4.77 -4.34 -20.66
N PHE A 119 5.02 -3.89 -21.91
CA PHE A 119 3.93 -3.68 -22.88
C PHE A 119 4.12 -4.34 -24.24
N ASP A 120 5.22 -4.98 -24.54
CA ASP A 120 5.48 -5.57 -25.89
C ASP A 120 5.46 -4.55 -27.02
N THR A 121 6.21 -3.47 -26.94
CA THR A 121 5.80 -2.31 -27.66
C THR A 121 6.35 -2.13 -29.06
N ILE A 122 5.46 -1.66 -29.93
CA ILE A 122 5.76 -0.97 -31.19
C ILE A 122 6.32 0.45 -30.98
N TYR A 123 6.45 0.94 -29.76
CA TYR A 123 6.82 2.33 -29.44
C TYR A 123 8.32 2.53 -29.16
N GLY A 124 9.11 1.48 -29.25
CA GLY A 124 10.52 1.49 -28.87
C GLY A 124 10.73 1.11 -27.40
N ASP A 125 11.99 1.07 -27.00
CA ASP A 125 12.40 0.72 -25.63
C ASP A 125 12.60 2.00 -24.82
N TRP A 126 11.61 2.31 -24.01
CA TRP A 126 11.58 3.47 -23.12
C TRP A 126 11.54 3.01 -21.66
N GLU A 127 12.10 3.79 -20.77
CA GLU A 127 12.00 3.54 -19.34
C GLU A 127 10.62 3.95 -18.84
N VAL A 128 9.93 3.05 -18.15
CA VAL A 128 8.65 3.29 -17.46
C VAL A 128 8.96 3.64 -16.02
N TRP A 129 8.38 4.72 -15.54
CA TRP A 129 8.50 5.19 -14.17
C TRP A 129 7.18 5.03 -13.42
N ALA A 130 7.29 4.90 -12.10
CA ALA A 130 6.15 4.79 -11.20
C ALA A 130 6.23 5.84 -10.11
N TYR A 131 5.09 6.48 -9.83
CA TYR A 131 4.94 7.39 -8.69
C TYR A 131 3.60 7.15 -7.99
N GLN A 132 3.48 7.67 -6.77
CA GLN A 132 2.22 7.61 -6.04
C GLN A 132 1.20 8.54 -6.69
N SER A 133 -0.01 8.01 -6.93
CA SER A 133 -1.11 8.84 -7.42
C SER A 133 -1.44 9.97 -6.45
N GLY A 134 -1.49 11.20 -6.95
CA GLY A 134 -1.89 12.36 -6.16
C GLY A 134 -3.39 12.44 -5.85
N TYR A 135 -4.20 11.63 -6.51
CA TYR A 135 -5.66 11.63 -6.36
C TYR A 135 -6.17 10.63 -5.31
N TYR A 136 -5.38 9.61 -4.98
CA TYR A 136 -5.78 8.52 -4.10
C TYR A 136 -4.73 8.29 -3.02
N LEU A 137 -5.19 8.08 -1.79
CA LEU A 137 -4.31 7.80 -0.67
C LEU A 137 -3.88 6.34 -0.68
N SER A 138 -2.59 6.14 -0.60
CA SER A 138 -1.98 4.84 -0.34
C SER A 138 -1.69 4.71 1.15
N TYR A 139 -1.98 3.54 1.72
CA TYR A 139 -1.90 3.34 3.16
C TYR A 139 -1.36 1.95 3.53
N TYR A 140 -1.01 1.78 4.79
CA TYR A 140 -0.53 0.50 5.31
C TYR A 140 -1.29 0.07 6.57
N SER A 141 -1.16 -1.19 6.92
CA SER A 141 -1.61 -1.73 8.20
C SER A 141 -0.46 -2.50 8.85
N SER A 142 -0.01 -2.03 10.02
CA SER A 142 0.96 -2.77 10.85
C SER A 142 0.34 -4.04 11.45
N CYS A 143 -0.96 -4.00 11.80
CA CYS A 143 -1.67 -5.14 12.36
C CYS A 143 -1.75 -6.33 11.39
N GLU A 144 -2.09 -6.03 10.13
CA GLU A 144 -2.32 -7.04 9.10
C GLU A 144 -1.13 -7.21 8.16
N ARG A 145 -0.10 -6.38 8.33
CA ARG A 145 1.14 -6.40 7.54
C ARG A 145 0.86 -6.32 6.04
N PHE A 146 0.21 -5.25 5.61
CA PHE A 146 -0.02 -4.99 4.19
C PHE A 146 0.15 -3.51 3.85
N ILE A 147 0.34 -3.26 2.56
CA ILE A 147 0.24 -1.95 1.91
C ILE A 147 -0.86 -2.02 0.87
N PHE A 148 -1.72 -1.00 0.86
CA PHE A 148 -2.65 -0.72 -0.23
C PHE A 148 -2.14 0.49 -0.99
N GLN A 149 -1.77 0.28 -2.25
CA GLN A 149 -1.02 1.26 -3.03
C GLN A 149 -1.76 1.66 -4.30
N TYR A 150 -1.95 2.97 -4.48
CA TYR A 150 -2.30 3.57 -5.75
C TYR A 150 -1.03 4.06 -6.44
N MET A 151 -0.70 3.48 -7.56
CA MET A 151 0.51 3.75 -8.31
C MET A 151 0.16 4.20 -9.72
N THR A 152 0.73 5.31 -10.16
CA THR A 152 0.60 5.80 -11.54
C THR A 152 1.89 5.49 -12.29
N LEU A 153 1.75 4.93 -13.49
CA LEU A 153 2.84 4.67 -14.40
C LEU A 153 2.88 5.74 -15.49
N HIS A 154 4.08 6.18 -15.83
CA HIS A 154 4.33 7.11 -16.93
C HIS A 154 5.65 6.81 -17.64
N VAL A 155 5.80 7.37 -18.84
CA VAL A 155 7.01 7.24 -19.63
C VAL A 155 7.62 8.62 -19.84
N PRO A 156 8.64 9.00 -19.05
CA PRO A 156 9.28 10.30 -19.17
C PRO A 156 9.81 10.58 -20.60
N GLY A 157 9.57 11.79 -21.08
CA GLY A 157 10.04 12.20 -22.42
C GLY A 157 9.08 11.90 -23.56
N MET A 158 7.97 11.21 -23.33
CA MET A 158 6.89 11.15 -24.30
C MET A 158 6.16 12.50 -24.43
N PRO A 159 5.56 12.81 -25.58
CA PRO A 159 4.75 14.01 -25.75
C PRO A 159 3.64 14.10 -24.71
N ALA A 160 3.37 15.31 -24.20
CA ALA A 160 2.33 15.57 -23.21
C ALA A 160 0.97 14.94 -23.61
N GLY A 161 0.34 14.25 -22.67
CA GLY A 161 -0.91 13.51 -22.87
C GLY A 161 -0.74 12.09 -23.44
N LYS A 162 0.50 11.62 -23.65
CA LYS A 162 0.84 10.24 -24.02
C LYS A 162 1.81 9.59 -23.04
N ASP A 163 2.30 10.35 -22.10
CA ASP A 163 3.28 9.98 -21.09
C ASP A 163 2.67 9.18 -19.93
N GLU A 164 1.41 9.43 -19.57
CA GLU A 164 0.72 8.72 -18.51
C GLU A 164 0.08 7.43 -19.05
N VAL A 165 0.46 6.30 -18.46
CA VAL A 165 -0.06 4.98 -18.83
C VAL A 165 -1.33 4.64 -18.05
N GLY A 166 -1.44 5.12 -16.80
CA GLY A 166 -2.61 4.95 -15.95
C GLY A 166 -2.28 4.74 -14.48
N THR A 167 -3.33 4.76 -13.66
CA THR A 167 -3.24 4.51 -12.22
C THR A 167 -3.74 3.11 -11.89
N TYR A 168 -2.99 2.39 -11.07
CA TYR A 168 -3.19 1.00 -10.74
C TYR A 168 -3.29 0.80 -9.23
N ILE A 169 -4.02 -0.24 -8.84
CA ILE A 169 -4.17 -0.64 -7.44
C ILE A 169 -3.36 -1.90 -7.22
N ASN A 170 -2.49 -1.85 -6.22
CA ASN A 170 -1.72 -3.00 -5.76
C ASN A 170 -1.95 -3.21 -4.27
N VAL A 171 -2.07 -4.46 -3.87
CA VAL A 171 -1.99 -4.88 -2.47
C VAL A 171 -0.70 -5.66 -2.30
N VAL A 172 0.12 -5.24 -1.37
CA VAL A 172 1.37 -5.93 -1.00
C VAL A 172 1.19 -6.45 0.41
N LYS A 173 1.12 -7.77 0.58
CA LYS A 173 0.93 -8.41 1.88
C LYS A 173 2.14 -9.22 2.26
N TRP A 174 2.68 -8.96 3.46
CA TRP A 174 3.78 -9.74 4.01
C TRP A 174 3.27 -11.08 4.52
N VAL A 175 3.97 -12.13 4.12
CA VAL A 175 3.67 -13.51 4.44
C VAL A 175 4.82 -14.14 5.23
N SER A 176 4.55 -15.22 5.96
CA SER A 176 5.59 -15.99 6.63
C SER A 176 6.45 -16.77 5.62
N ASP A 177 7.61 -17.24 6.05
CA ASP A 177 8.46 -18.09 5.21
C ASP A 177 7.75 -19.39 4.80
N ASP A 178 6.94 -19.97 5.69
CA ASP A 178 6.16 -21.18 5.41
C ASP A 178 5.06 -20.92 4.36
N GLU A 179 4.33 -19.81 4.51
CA GLU A 179 3.32 -19.39 3.51
C GLU A 179 3.97 -19.10 2.15
N ALA A 180 5.14 -18.44 2.16
CA ALA A 180 5.88 -18.17 0.93
C ALA A 180 6.31 -19.46 0.23
N GLN A 181 6.74 -20.48 0.99
CA GLN A 181 7.11 -21.78 0.42
C GLN A 181 5.90 -22.46 -0.23
N ILE A 182 4.73 -22.43 0.41
CA ILE A 182 3.48 -22.95 -0.16
C ILE A 182 3.14 -22.27 -1.48
N LEU A 183 3.21 -20.92 -1.50
CA LEU A 183 2.94 -20.13 -2.71
C LEU A 183 3.90 -20.46 -3.86
N ILE A 184 5.18 -20.74 -3.55
CA ILE A 184 6.17 -21.16 -4.54
C ILE A 184 5.82 -22.54 -5.10
N GLU A 185 5.40 -23.48 -4.26
CA GLU A 185 5.00 -24.83 -4.66
C GLU A 185 3.71 -24.82 -5.50
N GLU A 186 2.79 -23.92 -5.20
CA GLU A 186 1.57 -23.69 -5.98
C GLU A 186 1.83 -22.97 -7.32
N GLY A 187 3.06 -22.57 -7.58
CA GLY A 187 3.46 -21.95 -8.84
C GLY A 187 3.19 -20.47 -8.97
N VAL A 188 3.00 -19.77 -7.83
CA VAL A 188 2.95 -18.29 -7.85
C VAL A 188 4.25 -17.77 -8.42
N ASN A 189 4.13 -16.87 -9.39
CA ASN A 189 5.28 -16.24 -10.04
C ASN A 189 6.14 -15.53 -9.01
N ASN A 190 7.42 -15.85 -8.93
CA ASN A 190 8.32 -15.22 -7.98
C ASN A 190 9.52 -14.60 -8.69
N SER A 191 9.98 -13.48 -8.18
CA SER A 191 11.15 -12.75 -8.71
C SER A 191 12.49 -13.46 -8.41
N LEU A 192 12.43 -14.62 -7.74
CA LEU A 192 13.59 -15.32 -7.23
C LEU A 192 14.11 -16.43 -8.18
N LYS A 193 13.50 -16.56 -9.36
CA LYS A 193 13.96 -17.50 -10.41
C LYS A 193 14.91 -16.88 -11.39
#